data_600a9272a0e04a9d9f6711158a752e7f
#
_entry.id   600a9272a0e04a9d9f6711158a752e7f
#
_cell.length_a   1.000
_cell.length_b   1.000
_cell.length_c   1.000
_cell.angle_alpha   90.00
_cell.angle_beta   90.00
_cell.angle_gamma   90.00
#
_symmetry.space_group_name_H-M   'P 1'
#
loop_
_entity.id
_entity.type
_entity.pdbx_description
1 polymer ?
#
loop_
_entity_poly.entity_id
_entity_poly.type
_entity_poly.pdbx_seq_one_letter_code
_entity_poly.pdbx_strand_id
1 'polypeptide(L)' 'MTDNHEDALRRLPEAHSLALRLRDAGVADEVICEYLHIEPEGLDTLLDLARRKLRSELEKPHTTN' A
#
# COMPACT_ATOMS: atom_id res chain seq x y z
N MET A 1 5.45 12.34 -17.16
CA MET A 1 4.94 11.00 -17.40
C MET A 1 4.39 10.41 -16.11
N THR A 2 3.24 9.82 -16.18
CA THR A 2 2.58 9.31 -14.99
C THR A 2 3.16 7.96 -14.60
N ASP A 3 3.44 7.80 -13.32
CA ASP A 3 3.91 6.55 -12.79
C ASP A 3 2.70 5.70 -12.43
N ASN A 4 2.52 4.58 -13.14
CA ASN A 4 1.38 3.69 -12.88
C ASN A 4 1.39 3.18 -11.45
N HIS A 5 2.57 2.94 -10.91
CA HIS A 5 2.68 2.45 -9.54
C HIS A 5 2.14 3.50 -8.56
N GLU A 6 2.52 4.74 -8.75
CA GLU A 6 2.06 5.81 -7.88
C GLU A 6 0.56 6.02 -8.01
N ASP A 7 0.04 5.96 -9.23
CA ASP A 7 -1.40 6.08 -9.44
C ASP A 7 -2.15 4.95 -8.75
N ALA A 8 -1.63 3.74 -8.87
CA ALA A 8 -2.26 2.59 -8.23
C ALA A 8 -2.27 2.73 -6.72
N LEU A 9 -1.16 3.22 -6.15
CA LEU A 9 -1.10 3.44 -4.71
C LEU A 9 -2.15 4.43 -4.25
N ARG A 10 -2.41 5.46 -5.04
CA ARG A 10 -3.40 6.47 -4.67
C ARG A 10 -4.82 5.93 -4.66
N ARG A 11 -5.06 4.82 -5.37
CA ARG A 11 -6.40 4.21 -5.41
C ARG A 11 -6.65 3.29 -4.24
N LEU A 12 -5.61 2.97 -3.47
CA LEU A 12 -5.76 2.10 -2.32
C LEU A 12 -6.31 2.88 -1.13
N PRO A 13 -6.94 2.19 -0.18
CA PRO A 13 -7.28 2.83 1.09
C PRO A 13 -6.03 3.44 1.69
N GLU A 14 -6.22 4.53 2.41
CA GLU A 14 -5.07 5.29 2.92
C GLU A 14 -4.14 4.44 3.77
N ALA A 15 -4.71 3.61 4.64
CA ALA A 15 -3.87 2.77 5.51
C ALA A 15 -3.00 1.82 4.69
N HIS A 16 -3.57 1.24 3.63
CA HIS A 16 -2.82 0.33 2.77
C HIS A 16 -1.72 1.07 2.04
N SER A 17 -2.05 2.23 1.49
CA SER A 17 -1.07 3.02 0.75
C SER A 17 0.07 3.46 1.66
N LEU A 18 -0.25 3.94 2.85
CA LEU A 18 0.76 4.39 3.79
C LEU A 18 1.65 3.24 4.24
N ALA A 19 1.05 2.08 4.52
CA ALA A 19 1.83 0.93 4.95
C ALA A 19 2.86 0.56 3.90
N LEU A 20 2.45 0.53 2.64
CA LEU A 20 3.38 0.19 1.56
C LEU A 20 4.46 1.24 1.39
N ARG A 21 4.09 2.51 1.46
CA ARG A 21 5.06 3.59 1.29
C ARG A 21 6.09 3.59 2.41
N LEU A 22 5.63 3.38 3.65
CA LEU A 22 6.54 3.36 4.78
C LEU A 22 7.47 2.17 4.71
N ARG A 23 6.94 1.01 4.29
CA ARG A 23 7.77 -0.18 4.14
C ARG A 23 8.83 0.03 3.08
N ASP A 24 8.46 0.61 1.95
CA ASP A 24 9.39 0.89 0.88
C ASP A 24 10.47 1.87 1.30
N ALA A 25 10.13 2.77 2.20
CA ALA A 25 11.08 3.75 2.70
C ALA A 25 12.03 3.16 3.73
N GLY A 26 11.86 1.90 4.09
CA GLY A 26 12.73 1.25 5.05
C GLY A 26 12.38 1.53 6.49
N VAL A 27 11.17 1.99 6.74
CA VAL A 27 10.72 2.27 8.10
C VAL A 27 10.51 0.96 8.85
N ALA A 28 10.93 0.93 10.11
CA ALA A 28 10.80 -0.27 10.92
C ALA A 28 9.34 -0.61 11.15
N ASP A 29 9.06 -1.91 11.24
CA ASP A 29 7.68 -2.39 11.41
C ASP A 29 7.02 -1.78 12.63
N GLU A 30 7.76 -1.65 13.73
CA GLU A 30 7.20 -1.08 14.95
C GLU A 30 6.71 0.34 14.74
N VAL A 31 7.49 1.12 13.98
CA VAL A 31 7.13 2.49 13.70
C VAL A 31 5.90 2.55 12.81
N ILE A 32 5.84 1.67 11.83
CA ILE A 32 4.67 1.62 10.94
C ILE A 32 3.42 1.30 11.76
N CYS A 33 3.52 0.33 12.67
CA CYS A 33 2.39 -0.05 13.50
C CYS A 33 1.93 1.11 14.37
N GLU A 34 2.87 1.84 14.95
CA GLU A 34 2.53 2.99 15.76
C GLU A 34 1.83 4.06 14.94
N TYR A 35 2.37 4.31 13.77
CA TYR A 35 1.82 5.35 12.91
C TYR A 35 0.40 5.02 12.48
N LEU A 36 0.15 3.76 12.17
CA LEU A 36 -1.15 3.33 11.68
C LEU A 36 -2.08 2.89 12.80
N HIS A 37 -1.60 2.84 14.04
CA HIS A 37 -2.41 2.40 15.19
C HIS A 37 -2.91 0.99 15.01
N ILE A 38 -2.03 0.09 14.61
CA ILE A 38 -2.39 -1.31 14.44
C ILE A 38 -1.47 -2.19 15.28
N GLU A 39 -1.96 -3.38 15.58
CA GLU A 39 -1.16 -4.35 16.31
C GLU A 39 -0.07 -4.91 15.40
N PRO A 40 1.09 -5.25 15.98
CA PRO A 40 2.16 -5.82 15.16
C PRO A 40 1.73 -7.05 14.38
N GLU A 41 0.88 -7.87 14.98
CA GLU A 41 0.41 -9.08 14.29
C GLU A 41 -0.43 -8.74 13.06
N GLY A 42 -1.04 -7.57 13.05
CA GLY A 42 -1.88 -7.18 11.93
C GLY A 42 -1.12 -6.60 10.76
N LEU A 43 0.14 -6.24 10.98
CA LEU A 43 0.89 -5.56 9.92
C LEU A 43 1.13 -6.46 8.72
N ASP A 44 1.53 -7.71 8.96
CA ASP A 44 1.78 -8.63 7.85
C ASP A 44 0.53 -8.83 7.02
N THR A 45 -0.61 -9.00 7.69
CA THR A 45 -1.87 -9.15 6.98
C THR A 45 -2.20 -7.90 6.17
N LEU A 46 -2.01 -6.75 6.78
CA LEU A 46 -2.28 -5.49 6.09
C LEU A 46 -1.40 -5.33 4.87
N LEU A 47 -0.10 -5.60 5.02
CA LEU A 47 0.83 -5.47 3.90
C LEU A 47 0.49 -6.47 2.79
N ASP A 48 0.13 -7.69 3.17
CA ASP A 48 -0.25 -8.69 2.18
C ASP A 48 -1.47 -8.26 1.38
N LEU A 49 -2.49 -7.79 2.08
CA LEU A 49 -3.69 -7.30 1.42
C LEU A 49 -3.38 -6.09 0.55
N ALA A 50 -2.54 -5.19 1.06
CA ALA A 50 -2.18 -3.99 0.31
C ALA A 50 -1.47 -4.35 -0.98
N ARG A 51 -0.55 -5.33 -0.92
CA ARG A 51 0.16 -5.75 -2.11
C ARG A 51 -0.76 -6.39 -3.13
N ARG A 52 -1.73 -7.18 -2.66
CA ARG A 52 -2.70 -7.79 -3.56
C ARG A 52 -3.55 -6.74 -4.24
N LYS A 53 -4.00 -5.75 -3.48
CA LYS A 53 -4.79 -4.69 -4.05
C LYS A 53 -3.99 -3.86 -5.02
N LEU A 54 -2.74 -3.59 -4.68
CA LEU A 54 -1.85 -2.85 -5.57
C LEU A 54 -1.68 -3.58 -6.89
N ARG A 55 -1.41 -4.89 -6.81
CA ARG A 55 -1.27 -5.68 -8.03
C ARG A 55 -2.54 -5.62 -8.86
N SER A 56 -3.68 -5.73 -8.21
CA SER A 56 -4.95 -5.67 -8.91
C SER A 56 -5.11 -4.34 -9.63
N GLU A 57 -4.76 -3.25 -8.97
CA GLU A 57 -4.86 -1.94 -9.60
C GLU A 57 -3.92 -1.80 -10.78
N LEU A 58 -2.71 -2.36 -10.63
CA LEU A 58 -1.74 -2.28 -11.72
C LEU A 58 -2.15 -3.10 -12.94
N GLU A 59 -2.90 -4.17 -12.70
CA GLU A 59 -3.33 -5.05 -13.79
C GLU A 59 -4.59 -4.58 -14.48
N LYS A 60 -5.29 -3.61 -13.90
CA LYS A 60 -6.50 -3.09 -14.53
C LYS A 60 -6.13 -2.34 -15.80
N PRO A 61 -6.90 -2.54 -16.85
CA PRO A 61 -6.63 -1.80 -18.08
C PRO A 61 -6.88 -0.31 -17.83
N HIS A 62 -6.00 0.49 -18.38
CA HIS A 62 -6.14 1.93 -18.30
C HIS A 62 -6.93 2.42 -19.48
N THR A 63 -8.11 1.94 -19.59
CA THR A 63 -8.95 2.43 -20.66
C THR A 63 -9.64 3.66 -20.18
N THR A 64 -9.43 4.68 -20.88
CA THR A 64 -10.25 5.85 -20.71
C THR A 64 -11.36 5.74 -21.69
N ASN A 65 -12.48 5.70 -21.21
CA ASN A 65 -13.59 5.65 -22.14
C ASN A 65 -14.22 6.96 -22.28
#